data_2071ab55e3b6b8820b01f4cc1d696de8
#
_entry.id   2071ab55e3b6b8820b01f4cc1d696de8
#
_cell.length_a   1.000
_cell.length_b   1.000
_cell.length_c   1.000
_cell.angle_alpha   90.00
_cell.angle_beta   90.00
_cell.angle_gamma   90.00
#
_symmetry.space_group_name_H-M   'P 1'
#
loop_
_entity.id
_entity.type
_entity.pdbx_description
1 polymer ?
#
loop_
_entity_poly.entity_id
_entity_poly.type
_entity_poly.pdbx_seq_one_letter_code
_entity_poly.pdbx_strand_id
1 'polypeptide(L)'
;MKPNTSGGRRYLIVFCFAVILSLCVLAAINELEFDSLKKLGKCAFSNPPPSGNSSTTNATFAAGGDDDEIRILIGILTRPDSYDKRHFLRLIYGTQSPAPGARIDVKFVFCNLTKDDQRVLVALEIMRYGDIIILDCKENMDNGKTYTYFSTLPELFPGGDSSPSPSPSPPYHYVMKADDDTYLRLENLVESLRPLPRKDLYFGYVIPCPSMDPFVHYMSGMGYLISWDLAEWIRDSEIPKKNMVGPEDKLLGEWLRDGRRAKNRFNGKWSMYNFPEPATQCTHELWPETIAVHLLKTQEKWIRTLEYFNVTVNLKPSKLYHIP
;
A
#
# COMPACT_ATOMS: atom_id res chain seq x y z
N MET A 1 11.89 1.41 -80.40
CA MET A 1 11.76 0.32 -79.41
C MET A 1 11.15 0.87 -78.16
N LYS A 2 9.90 0.48 -77.85
CA LYS A 2 9.27 0.86 -76.53
C LYS A 2 9.55 -0.27 -75.55
N PRO A 3 9.96 0.06 -74.30
CA PRO A 3 10.16 -0.96 -73.29
C PRO A 3 8.82 -1.49 -72.81
N ASN A 4 8.74 -2.80 -72.63
CA ASN A 4 7.55 -3.56 -72.23
C ASN A 4 7.36 -3.44 -70.71
N THR A 5 6.45 -2.58 -70.26
CA THR A 5 6.19 -2.28 -68.82
C THR A 5 5.18 -3.22 -68.14
N SER A 6 4.77 -4.32 -68.76
CA SER A 6 3.70 -5.18 -68.23
C SER A 6 4.17 -6.15 -67.12
N GLY A 7 5.45 -6.48 -67.04
CA GLY A 7 5.98 -7.44 -66.06
C GLY A 7 6.02 -6.88 -64.65
N GLY A 8 6.51 -5.66 -64.46
CA GLY A 8 6.70 -5.04 -63.12
C GLY A 8 5.39 -4.83 -62.35
N ARG A 9 4.28 -4.53 -63.05
CA ARG A 9 2.98 -4.31 -62.42
C ARG A 9 2.37 -5.60 -61.84
N ARG A 10 2.62 -6.75 -62.49
CA ARG A 10 2.16 -8.07 -61.99
C ARG A 10 2.95 -8.49 -60.74
N TYR A 11 4.24 -8.30 -60.70
CA TYR A 11 5.06 -8.60 -59.53
C TYR A 11 4.70 -7.71 -58.33
N LEU A 12 4.43 -6.44 -58.54
CA LEU A 12 3.96 -5.54 -57.48
C LEU A 12 2.63 -5.97 -56.86
N ILE A 13 1.66 -6.40 -57.72
CA ILE A 13 0.36 -6.88 -57.26
C ILE A 13 0.52 -8.17 -56.45
N VAL A 14 1.30 -9.14 -56.90
CA VAL A 14 1.55 -10.40 -56.16
C VAL A 14 2.25 -10.12 -54.84
N PHE A 15 3.23 -9.19 -54.80
CA PHE A 15 3.91 -8.81 -53.58
C PHE A 15 2.94 -8.14 -52.57
N CYS A 16 2.09 -7.23 -53.01
CA CYS A 16 1.08 -6.61 -52.15
C CYS A 16 0.09 -7.64 -51.59
N PHE A 17 -0.36 -8.60 -52.38
CA PHE A 17 -1.23 -9.69 -51.91
C PHE A 17 -0.54 -10.58 -50.88
N ALA A 18 0.74 -10.91 -51.04
CA ALA A 18 1.51 -11.69 -50.10
C ALA A 18 1.69 -10.96 -48.74
N VAL A 19 1.96 -9.66 -48.78
CA VAL A 19 2.06 -8.84 -47.58
C VAL A 19 0.73 -8.73 -46.84
N ILE A 20 -0.37 -8.50 -47.53
CA ILE A 20 -1.71 -8.44 -46.92
C ILE A 20 -2.08 -9.79 -46.31
N LEU A 21 -1.81 -10.90 -46.98
CA LEU A 21 -2.08 -12.25 -46.47
C LEU A 21 -1.26 -12.51 -45.19
N SER A 22 0.00 -12.11 -45.17
CA SER A 22 0.86 -12.24 -43.97
C SER A 22 0.34 -11.43 -42.80
N LEU A 23 -0.12 -10.20 -43.01
CA LEU A 23 -0.72 -9.36 -41.99
C LEU A 23 -2.04 -9.94 -41.46
N CYS A 24 -2.88 -10.52 -42.34
CA CYS A 24 -4.11 -11.19 -41.92
C CYS A 24 -3.83 -12.43 -41.07
N VAL A 25 -2.80 -13.23 -41.43
CA VAL A 25 -2.38 -14.38 -40.62
C VAL A 25 -1.84 -13.96 -39.25
N LEU A 26 -1.03 -12.91 -39.19
CA LEU A 26 -0.54 -12.38 -37.94
C LEU A 26 -1.66 -11.84 -37.03
N ALA A 27 -2.65 -11.16 -37.60
CA ALA A 27 -3.84 -10.71 -36.88
C ALA A 27 -4.66 -11.89 -36.34
N ALA A 28 -4.86 -12.93 -37.12
CA ALA A 28 -5.59 -14.13 -36.71
C ALA A 28 -4.87 -14.90 -35.59
N ILE A 29 -3.53 -14.96 -35.63
CA ILE A 29 -2.72 -15.58 -34.56
C ILE A 29 -2.85 -14.77 -33.27
N ASN A 30 -2.79 -13.44 -33.34
CA ASN A 30 -2.99 -12.56 -32.17
C ASN A 30 -4.38 -12.73 -31.55
N GLU A 31 -5.44 -12.87 -32.35
CA GLU A 31 -6.80 -13.11 -31.82
C GLU A 31 -6.91 -14.49 -31.13
N LEU A 32 -6.27 -15.53 -31.71
CA LEU A 32 -6.25 -16.87 -31.11
C LEU A 32 -5.47 -16.91 -29.78
N GLU A 33 -4.36 -16.19 -29.67
CA GLU A 33 -3.63 -16.07 -28.39
C GLU A 33 -4.45 -15.30 -27.35
N PHE A 34 -5.15 -14.23 -27.76
CA PHE A 34 -5.98 -13.43 -26.86
C PHE A 34 -7.19 -14.21 -26.32
N ASP A 35 -7.83 -15.06 -27.15
CA ASP A 35 -8.92 -15.94 -26.71
C ASP A 35 -8.44 -17.09 -25.83
N SER A 36 -7.22 -17.58 -26.04
CA SER A 36 -6.59 -18.57 -25.17
C SER A 36 -6.27 -17.98 -23.78
N LEU A 37 -5.80 -16.74 -23.71
CA LEU A 37 -5.59 -16.01 -22.47
C LEU A 37 -6.90 -15.73 -21.73
N LYS A 38 -7.99 -15.41 -22.44
CA LYS A 38 -9.33 -15.26 -21.83
C LYS A 38 -9.87 -16.57 -21.25
N LYS A 39 -9.59 -17.70 -21.86
CA LYS A 39 -9.99 -19.03 -21.34
C LYS A 39 -9.19 -19.41 -20.11
N LEU A 40 -7.89 -19.12 -20.06
CA LEU A 40 -7.03 -19.32 -18.88
C LEU A 40 -7.48 -18.45 -17.69
N GLY A 41 -7.87 -17.20 -17.94
CA GLY A 41 -8.42 -16.31 -16.90
C GLY A 41 -9.74 -16.81 -16.28
N LYS A 42 -10.58 -17.54 -17.05
CA LYS A 42 -11.84 -18.10 -16.53
C LYS A 42 -11.64 -19.37 -15.69
N CYS A 43 -10.57 -20.12 -15.88
CA CYS A 43 -10.26 -21.30 -15.06
C CYS A 43 -9.66 -20.97 -13.70
N ALA A 44 -9.19 -19.75 -13.46
CA ALA A 44 -8.58 -19.33 -12.18
C ALA A 44 -9.60 -18.87 -11.11
N PHE A 45 -10.89 -18.79 -11.46
CA PHE A 45 -11.97 -18.36 -10.57
C PHE A 45 -13.08 -19.40 -10.44
N SER A 46 -12.75 -20.66 -10.22
CA SER A 46 -13.73 -21.64 -9.76
C SER A 46 -13.65 -21.78 -8.23
N ASN A 47 -14.80 -21.66 -7.59
CA ASN A 47 -15.02 -21.66 -6.14
C ASN A 47 -14.33 -22.81 -5.41
N PRO A 48 -13.93 -22.61 -4.13
CA PRO A 48 -13.42 -23.70 -3.31
C PRO A 48 -14.51 -24.75 -3.07
N PRO A 49 -14.14 -26.04 -2.93
CA PRO A 49 -15.10 -27.11 -2.68
C PRO A 49 -15.76 -26.96 -1.31
N PRO A 50 -17.02 -27.43 -1.13
CA PRO A 50 -17.70 -27.36 0.14
C PRO A 50 -17.02 -28.25 1.17
N SER A 51 -16.70 -27.70 2.34
CA SER A 51 -16.14 -28.42 3.47
C SER A 51 -17.14 -29.39 4.04
N GLY A 52 -16.76 -30.66 4.07
CA GLY A 52 -17.52 -31.72 4.74
C GLY A 52 -17.57 -31.50 6.26
N ASN A 53 -18.73 -31.76 6.82
CA ASN A 53 -19.03 -31.80 8.25
C ASN A 53 -18.11 -32.76 8.98
N SER A 54 -17.45 -32.31 10.04
CA SER A 54 -17.16 -33.16 11.19
C SER A 54 -17.48 -32.39 12.46
N SER A 55 -18.51 -32.88 13.14
CA SER A 55 -18.94 -32.50 14.47
C SER A 55 -17.86 -32.83 15.52
N THR A 56 -17.55 -31.92 16.42
CA THR A 56 -17.63 -32.09 17.88
C THR A 56 -16.87 -31.00 18.63
N THR A 57 -17.52 -30.46 19.53
CA THR A 57 -17.38 -29.99 20.91
C THR A 57 -17.52 -28.48 21.12
N ASN A 58 -18.61 -28.18 21.84
CA ASN A 58 -18.96 -26.87 22.38
C ASN A 58 -17.85 -26.30 23.27
N ALA A 59 -17.25 -25.20 22.83
CA ALA A 59 -16.74 -24.18 23.70
C ALA A 59 -17.46 -22.89 23.31
N THR A 60 -18.40 -22.48 24.12
CA THR A 60 -19.15 -21.24 24.03
C THR A 60 -18.14 -20.06 24.26
N PHE A 61 -17.53 -19.57 23.19
CA PHE A 61 -16.97 -18.24 23.21
C PHE A 61 -18.11 -17.29 22.81
N ALA A 62 -18.42 -16.38 23.72
CA ALA A 62 -19.37 -15.30 23.48
C ALA A 62 -18.99 -14.60 22.16
N ALA A 63 -19.95 -14.46 21.26
CA ALA A 63 -19.86 -13.66 20.07
C ALA A 63 -19.59 -12.21 20.51
N GLY A 64 -18.33 -11.77 20.45
CA GLY A 64 -17.96 -10.37 20.43
C GLY A 64 -18.56 -9.78 19.16
N GLY A 65 -19.33 -8.72 19.28
CA GLY A 65 -19.91 -8.05 18.13
C GLY A 65 -18.83 -7.52 17.19
N ASP A 66 -19.22 -7.19 15.98
CA ASP A 66 -18.40 -6.63 14.86
C ASP A 66 -17.56 -5.38 15.24
N ASP A 67 -17.71 -4.89 16.46
CA ASP A 67 -17.06 -3.71 17.05
C ASP A 67 -15.63 -3.97 17.59
N ASP A 68 -15.20 -5.23 17.61
CA ASP A 68 -13.92 -5.62 18.21
C ASP A 68 -12.76 -5.70 17.20
N GLU A 69 -13.06 -5.76 15.90
CA GLU A 69 -12.06 -5.81 14.84
C GLU A 69 -11.40 -4.44 14.62
N ILE A 70 -10.05 -4.38 14.72
CA ILE A 70 -9.30 -3.17 14.36
C ILE A 70 -9.15 -3.09 12.85
N ARG A 71 -9.60 -1.98 12.23
CA ARG A 71 -9.49 -1.75 10.79
C ARG A 71 -8.48 -0.63 10.51
N ILE A 72 -7.43 -0.95 9.73
CA ILE A 72 -6.32 -0.04 9.44
C ILE A 72 -6.13 0.05 7.93
N LEU A 73 -6.05 1.27 7.41
CA LEU A 73 -5.58 1.56 6.06
C LEU A 73 -4.15 2.08 6.13
N ILE A 74 -3.22 1.39 5.48
CA ILE A 74 -1.82 1.82 5.37
C ILE A 74 -1.57 2.32 3.94
N GLY A 75 -1.34 3.62 3.78
CA GLY A 75 -0.88 4.22 2.53
C GLY A 75 0.63 4.32 2.52
N ILE A 76 1.28 3.54 1.66
CA ILE A 76 2.72 3.65 1.41
C ILE A 76 2.92 4.68 0.32
N LEU A 77 3.44 5.86 0.70
CA LEU A 77 3.69 6.93 -0.25
C LEU A 77 4.95 6.62 -1.05
N THR A 78 4.78 6.48 -2.36
CA THR A 78 5.84 6.10 -3.30
C THR A 78 5.76 6.94 -4.56
N ARG A 79 6.48 6.59 -5.62
CA ARG A 79 6.42 7.28 -6.93
C ARG A 79 5.88 6.34 -8.00
N PRO A 80 5.27 6.86 -9.07
CA PRO A 80 4.78 6.04 -10.18
C PRO A 80 5.86 5.10 -10.74
N ASP A 81 7.10 5.56 -10.89
CA ASP A 81 8.22 4.81 -11.46
C ASP A 81 8.83 3.76 -10.50
N SER A 82 8.41 3.68 -9.26
CA SER A 82 9.01 2.78 -8.25
C SER A 82 8.43 1.36 -8.29
N TYR A 83 8.36 0.73 -9.47
CA TYR A 83 7.78 -0.62 -9.68
C TYR A 83 8.47 -1.67 -8.82
N ASP A 84 9.80 -1.74 -8.86
CA ASP A 84 10.59 -2.74 -8.14
C ASP A 84 10.37 -2.64 -6.62
N LYS A 85 10.32 -1.42 -6.09
CA LYS A 85 10.01 -1.20 -4.67
C LYS A 85 8.61 -1.71 -4.31
N ARG A 86 7.59 -1.38 -5.11
CA ARG A 86 6.22 -1.85 -4.84
C ARG A 86 6.13 -3.36 -4.91
N HIS A 87 6.77 -4.00 -5.90
CA HIS A 87 6.83 -5.46 -5.98
C HIS A 87 7.50 -6.08 -4.77
N PHE A 88 8.64 -5.53 -4.37
CA PHE A 88 9.36 -6.00 -3.20
C PHE A 88 8.54 -5.84 -1.90
N LEU A 89 7.90 -4.70 -1.70
CA LEU A 89 7.07 -4.46 -0.52
C LEU A 89 5.82 -5.35 -0.50
N ARG A 90 5.21 -5.65 -1.66
CA ARG A 90 4.12 -6.64 -1.75
C ARG A 90 4.55 -8.02 -1.29
N LEU A 91 5.76 -8.47 -1.67
CA LEU A 91 6.30 -9.74 -1.18
C LEU A 91 6.45 -9.71 0.34
N ILE A 92 7.05 -8.65 0.88
CA ILE A 92 7.28 -8.53 2.33
C ILE A 92 5.96 -8.50 3.11
N TYR A 93 5.00 -7.67 2.71
CA TYR A 93 3.73 -7.56 3.43
C TYR A 93 2.83 -8.79 3.18
N GLY A 94 2.91 -9.40 2.00
CA GLY A 94 2.16 -10.61 1.68
C GLY A 94 2.65 -11.88 2.40
N THR A 95 3.87 -11.88 2.95
CA THR A 95 4.42 -13.01 3.73
C THR A 95 4.14 -12.88 5.23
N GLN A 96 3.70 -11.72 5.71
CA GLN A 96 3.33 -11.55 7.11
C GLN A 96 1.99 -12.26 7.41
N SER A 97 1.93 -12.92 8.55
CA SER A 97 0.68 -13.54 9.01
C SER A 97 -0.38 -12.47 9.28
N PRO A 98 -1.66 -12.76 9.01
CA PRO A 98 -2.75 -11.88 9.41
C PRO A 98 -2.73 -11.62 10.92
N ALA A 99 -2.84 -10.37 11.33
CA ALA A 99 -2.94 -10.02 12.76
C ALA A 99 -4.32 -10.41 13.27
N PRO A 100 -4.43 -11.23 14.33
CA PRO A 100 -5.72 -11.65 14.87
C PRO A 100 -6.62 -10.46 15.27
N GLY A 101 -7.91 -10.50 14.94
CA GLY A 101 -8.88 -9.45 15.27
C GLY A 101 -8.53 -8.09 14.63
N ALA A 102 -7.89 -8.10 13.46
CA ALA A 102 -7.63 -6.89 12.70
C ALA A 102 -7.73 -7.12 11.19
N ARG A 103 -8.22 -6.10 10.49
CA ARG A 103 -8.15 -5.98 9.03
C ARG A 103 -7.19 -4.87 8.66
N ILE A 104 -6.19 -5.19 7.87
CA ILE A 104 -5.18 -4.24 7.40
C ILE A 104 -5.19 -4.22 5.88
N ASP A 105 -5.49 -3.08 5.31
CA ASP A 105 -5.42 -2.84 3.88
C ASP A 105 -4.18 -1.99 3.58
N VAL A 106 -3.22 -2.55 2.82
CA VAL A 106 -2.03 -1.83 2.37
C VAL A 106 -2.26 -1.32 0.95
N LYS A 107 -2.08 -0.04 0.73
CA LYS A 107 -2.20 0.62 -0.57
C LYS A 107 -0.93 1.41 -0.90
N PHE A 108 -0.54 1.40 -2.17
CA PHE A 108 0.55 2.23 -2.68
C PHE A 108 -0.01 3.52 -3.25
N VAL A 109 0.52 4.65 -2.79
CA VAL A 109 -0.06 5.97 -3.05
C VAL A 109 0.94 6.84 -3.80
N PHE A 110 0.53 7.39 -4.92
CA PHE A 110 1.29 8.38 -5.69
C PHE A 110 0.35 9.34 -6.43
N CYS A 111 0.93 10.42 -6.94
CA CYS A 111 0.18 11.43 -7.69
C CYS A 111 0.06 11.08 -9.18
N ASN A 112 -0.51 11.98 -9.96
CA ASN A 112 -0.82 11.83 -11.38
C ASN A 112 0.30 11.19 -12.22
N LEU A 113 -0.09 10.30 -13.14
CA LEU A 113 0.80 9.70 -14.11
C LEU A 113 1.14 10.72 -15.20
N THR A 114 2.42 10.98 -15.42
CA THR A 114 2.91 12.00 -16.37
C THR A 114 3.54 11.41 -17.63
N LYS A 115 3.84 10.10 -17.65
CA LYS A 115 4.49 9.40 -18.76
C LYS A 115 3.60 8.30 -19.31
N ASP A 116 3.71 7.99 -20.60
CA ASP A 116 2.88 6.97 -21.24
C ASP A 116 3.21 5.55 -20.75
N ASP A 117 4.49 5.25 -20.51
CA ASP A 117 4.93 3.98 -19.94
C ASP A 117 4.36 3.75 -18.52
N GLN A 118 4.28 4.80 -17.69
CA GLN A 118 3.63 4.73 -16.39
C GLN A 118 2.17 4.28 -16.51
N ARG A 119 1.43 4.81 -17.48
CA ARG A 119 0.00 4.45 -17.66
C ARG A 119 -0.18 2.97 -17.92
N VAL A 120 0.66 2.38 -18.78
CA VAL A 120 0.59 0.94 -19.12
C VAL A 120 1.01 0.09 -17.92
N LEU A 121 2.17 0.37 -17.32
CA LEU A 121 2.74 -0.47 -16.25
C LEU A 121 1.92 -0.37 -14.95
N VAL A 122 1.45 0.81 -14.58
CA VAL A 122 0.58 0.99 -13.42
C VAL A 122 -0.80 0.36 -13.65
N ALA A 123 -1.35 0.42 -14.88
CA ALA A 123 -2.60 -0.27 -15.20
C ALA A 123 -2.48 -1.78 -15.00
N LEU A 124 -1.36 -2.40 -15.37
CA LEU A 124 -1.09 -3.83 -15.12
C LEU A 124 -1.03 -4.14 -13.62
N GLU A 125 -0.40 -3.28 -12.82
CA GLU A 125 -0.39 -3.43 -11.35
C GLU A 125 -1.81 -3.33 -10.77
N ILE A 126 -2.61 -2.36 -11.21
CA ILE A 126 -4.01 -2.20 -10.76
C ILE A 126 -4.83 -3.44 -11.09
N MET A 127 -4.73 -3.93 -12.34
CA MET A 127 -5.45 -5.14 -12.78
C MET A 127 -5.05 -6.38 -11.98
N ARG A 128 -3.80 -6.47 -11.56
CA ARG A 128 -3.27 -7.65 -10.85
C ARG A 128 -3.51 -7.60 -9.35
N TYR A 129 -3.36 -6.43 -8.72
CA TYR A 129 -3.29 -6.31 -7.25
C TYR A 129 -4.42 -5.47 -6.66
N GLY A 130 -4.96 -4.49 -7.37
CA GLY A 130 -6.03 -3.61 -6.87
C GLY A 130 -5.64 -2.78 -5.63
N ASP A 131 -4.34 -2.51 -5.47
CA ASP A 131 -3.76 -1.92 -4.25
C ASP A 131 -3.13 -0.53 -4.47
N ILE A 132 -3.50 0.15 -5.56
CA ILE A 132 -2.94 1.45 -5.93
C ILE A 132 -4.01 2.54 -5.74
N ILE A 133 -3.60 3.67 -5.14
CA ILE A 133 -4.34 4.92 -5.10
C ILE A 133 -3.55 5.95 -5.90
N ILE A 134 -4.20 6.52 -6.93
CA ILE A 134 -3.65 7.63 -7.71
C ILE A 134 -4.38 8.90 -7.30
N LEU A 135 -3.64 9.85 -6.73
CA LEU A 135 -4.15 11.13 -6.26
C LEU A 135 -4.05 12.20 -7.35
N ASP A 136 -5.00 13.13 -7.38
CA ASP A 136 -4.90 14.30 -8.26
C ASP A 136 -4.00 15.38 -7.62
N CYS A 137 -2.69 15.19 -7.75
CA CYS A 137 -1.67 16.08 -7.22
C CYS A 137 -0.38 16.03 -8.04
N LYS A 138 0.55 16.94 -7.74
CA LYS A 138 1.92 16.88 -8.25
C LYS A 138 2.74 15.93 -7.38
N GLU A 139 3.53 15.03 -8.01
CA GLU A 139 4.39 14.08 -7.31
C GLU A 139 5.54 14.81 -6.58
N ASN A 140 5.26 15.27 -5.37
CA ASN A 140 6.20 15.93 -4.47
C ASN A 140 5.67 15.89 -3.04
N MET A 141 6.41 15.28 -2.11
CA MET A 141 6.01 15.14 -0.71
C MET A 141 5.78 16.50 -0.04
N ASP A 142 6.63 17.49 -0.32
CA ASP A 142 6.56 18.83 0.26
C ASP A 142 5.54 19.75 -0.43
N ASN A 143 4.78 19.26 -1.41
CA ASN A 143 3.84 20.06 -2.19
C ASN A 143 2.42 19.45 -2.19
N GLY A 144 1.88 19.20 -1.01
CA GLY A 144 0.49 18.86 -0.80
C GLY A 144 0.13 17.38 -1.00
N LYS A 145 1.05 16.48 -1.36
CA LYS A 145 0.76 15.07 -1.55
C LYS A 145 0.12 14.43 -0.32
N THR A 146 0.68 14.66 0.86
CA THR A 146 0.16 14.12 2.12
C THR A 146 -1.19 14.73 2.50
N TYR A 147 -1.39 16.04 2.24
CA TYR A 147 -2.72 16.66 2.38
C TYR A 147 -3.74 15.98 1.48
N THR A 148 -3.43 15.84 0.18
CA THR A 148 -4.32 15.21 -0.80
C THR A 148 -4.62 13.76 -0.41
N TYR A 149 -3.63 13.02 0.07
CA TYR A 149 -3.84 11.66 0.56
C TYR A 149 -4.92 11.61 1.64
N PHE A 150 -4.72 12.28 2.76
CA PHE A 150 -5.67 12.21 3.86
C PHE A 150 -7.03 12.81 3.54
N SER A 151 -7.09 13.93 2.82
CA SER A 151 -8.34 14.61 2.50
C SER A 151 -9.21 13.84 1.50
N THR A 152 -8.61 13.02 0.62
CA THR A 152 -9.37 12.25 -0.38
C THR A 152 -9.92 10.92 0.18
N LEU A 153 -9.32 10.38 1.24
CA LEU A 153 -9.72 9.07 1.77
C LEU A 153 -11.20 8.95 2.15
N PRO A 154 -11.84 9.95 2.80
CA PRO A 154 -13.26 9.85 3.13
C PRO A 154 -14.19 9.79 1.91
N GLU A 155 -13.73 10.25 0.74
CA GLU A 155 -14.46 10.15 -0.53
C GLU A 155 -14.21 8.80 -1.21
N LEU A 156 -12.96 8.30 -1.17
CA LEU A 156 -12.58 7.01 -1.76
C LEU A 156 -13.17 5.83 -1.00
N PHE A 157 -13.35 5.95 0.30
CA PHE A 157 -13.86 4.91 1.18
C PHE A 157 -15.05 5.44 1.98
N PRO A 158 -16.19 5.67 1.32
CA PRO A 158 -17.38 6.12 2.05
C PRO A 158 -17.80 5.04 3.05
N GLY A 159 -18.07 5.44 4.30
CA GLY A 159 -18.63 4.55 5.32
C GLY A 159 -19.98 4.03 4.84
N GLY A 160 -20.16 2.74 4.89
CA GLY A 160 -21.37 2.10 4.41
C GLY A 160 -21.59 0.76 5.08
N ASP A 161 -22.29 0.76 6.19
CA ASP A 161 -23.16 -0.36 6.50
C ASP A 161 -24.55 -0.01 6.01
N SER A 162 -25.11 -0.92 5.18
CA SER A 162 -26.54 -0.97 4.83
C SER A 162 -27.43 -1.33 6.03
N SER A 163 -26.90 -1.27 7.26
CA SER A 163 -27.61 -1.42 8.52
C SER A 163 -28.24 -0.07 8.92
N PRO A 164 -29.47 -0.05 9.40
CA PRO A 164 -30.16 1.15 9.84
C PRO A 164 -29.66 1.66 11.20
N SER A 165 -28.32 1.76 11.36
CA SER A 165 -27.70 2.36 12.53
C SER A 165 -27.73 3.88 12.43
N PRO A 166 -28.06 4.61 13.50
CA PRO A 166 -28.14 6.08 13.48
C PRO A 166 -26.80 6.80 13.24
N SER A 167 -25.67 6.09 13.23
CA SER A 167 -24.39 6.58 12.77
C SER A 167 -23.62 5.45 12.07
N PRO A 168 -23.32 5.57 10.76
CA PRO A 168 -22.53 4.56 10.07
C PRO A 168 -21.14 4.47 10.70
N SER A 169 -20.66 3.24 10.95
CA SER A 169 -19.30 3.03 11.42
C SER A 169 -18.30 3.44 10.31
N PRO A 170 -17.16 4.05 10.66
CA PRO A 170 -16.16 4.41 9.67
C PRO A 170 -15.58 3.16 9.00
N PRO A 171 -15.16 3.21 7.72
CA PRO A 171 -14.61 2.07 7.00
C PRO A 171 -13.32 1.56 7.64
N TYR A 172 -12.54 2.47 8.23
CA TYR A 172 -11.33 2.21 9.00
C TYR A 172 -11.37 2.95 10.33
N HIS A 173 -10.75 2.38 11.37
CA HIS A 173 -10.52 3.08 12.62
C HIS A 173 -9.32 4.03 12.51
N TYR A 174 -8.30 3.57 11.79
CA TYR A 174 -7.05 4.29 11.65
C TYR A 174 -6.57 4.33 10.20
N VAL A 175 -5.89 5.41 9.87
CA VAL A 175 -5.20 5.60 8.61
C VAL A 175 -3.75 5.92 8.88
N MET A 176 -2.85 5.18 8.25
CA MET A 176 -1.41 5.36 8.35
C MET A 176 -0.84 5.90 7.03
N LYS A 177 0.08 6.85 7.12
CA LYS A 177 1.04 7.17 6.07
C LYS A 177 2.34 6.48 6.42
N ALA A 178 2.98 5.82 5.47
CA ALA A 178 4.31 5.26 5.63
C ALA A 178 5.19 5.56 4.41
N ASP A 179 6.51 5.66 4.64
CA ASP A 179 7.49 5.77 3.56
C ASP A 179 7.78 4.41 2.92
N ASP A 180 8.20 4.40 1.65
CA ASP A 180 8.50 3.18 0.89
C ASP A 180 9.89 2.57 1.19
N ASP A 181 10.56 3.07 2.22
CA ASP A 181 11.80 2.53 2.80
C ASP A 181 11.64 2.19 4.29
N THR A 182 10.41 1.94 4.72
CA THR A 182 10.05 1.50 6.07
C THR A 182 9.54 0.05 6.06
N TYR A 183 10.08 -0.78 6.93
CA TYR A 183 9.54 -2.11 7.24
C TYR A 183 8.61 -2.01 8.44
N LEU A 184 7.35 -2.41 8.26
CA LEU A 184 6.35 -2.47 9.33
C LEU A 184 6.08 -3.92 9.71
N ARG A 185 6.08 -4.22 11.01
CA ARG A 185 5.58 -5.48 11.57
C ARG A 185 4.12 -5.31 11.93
N LEU A 186 3.25 -5.81 11.07
CA LEU A 186 1.81 -5.53 11.10
C LEU A 186 1.14 -6.03 12.38
N GLU A 187 1.52 -7.21 12.87
CA GLU A 187 1.00 -7.75 14.14
C GLU A 187 1.37 -6.85 15.32
N ASN A 188 2.64 -6.45 15.44
CA ASN A 188 3.10 -5.58 16.52
C ASN A 188 2.44 -4.19 16.45
N LEU A 189 2.19 -3.67 15.24
CA LEU A 189 1.43 -2.44 15.06
C LEU A 189 0.01 -2.59 15.61
N VAL A 190 -0.70 -3.65 15.26
CA VAL A 190 -2.05 -3.92 15.77
C VAL A 190 -2.06 -4.01 17.29
N GLU A 191 -1.16 -4.81 17.87
CA GLU A 191 -1.10 -4.98 19.32
C GLU A 191 -0.85 -3.66 20.05
N SER A 192 -0.02 -2.78 19.48
CA SER A 192 0.24 -1.44 20.04
C SER A 192 -0.98 -0.52 19.99
N LEU A 193 -1.88 -0.75 19.03
CA LEU A 193 -3.09 0.08 18.84
C LEU A 193 -4.31 -0.41 19.65
N ARG A 194 -4.33 -1.68 20.10
CA ARG A 194 -5.48 -2.25 20.84
C ARG A 194 -5.90 -1.43 22.07
N PRO A 195 -4.98 -0.99 22.93
CA PRO A 195 -5.34 -0.21 24.13
C PRO A 195 -5.64 1.27 23.81
N LEU A 196 -5.42 1.72 22.56
CA LEU A 196 -5.52 3.14 22.22
C LEU A 196 -6.92 3.54 21.77
N PRO A 197 -7.34 4.80 22.01
CA PRO A 197 -8.63 5.29 21.56
C PRO A 197 -8.73 5.34 20.04
N ARG A 198 -9.90 5.00 19.50
CA ARG A 198 -10.18 4.97 18.06
C ARG A 198 -10.58 6.34 17.48
N LYS A 199 -10.55 7.40 18.29
CA LYS A 199 -10.90 8.78 17.91
C LYS A 199 -9.88 9.78 18.42
N ASP A 200 -9.72 10.84 17.64
CA ASP A 200 -8.86 12.00 17.95
C ASP A 200 -7.42 11.56 18.32
N LEU A 201 -6.89 10.55 17.59
CA LEU A 201 -5.62 9.88 17.85
C LEU A 201 -4.57 10.24 16.82
N TYR A 202 -3.33 10.50 17.29
CA TYR A 202 -2.12 10.64 16.50
C TYR A 202 -0.99 9.83 17.13
N PHE A 203 -0.46 8.86 16.37
CA PHE A 203 0.54 7.89 16.82
C PHE A 203 1.71 7.84 15.85
N GLY A 204 2.94 7.74 16.34
CA GLY A 204 4.14 7.58 15.53
C GLY A 204 5.42 7.84 16.29
N TYR A 205 6.53 7.93 15.56
CA TYR A 205 7.86 8.21 16.09
C TYR A 205 8.08 9.72 16.23
N VAL A 206 8.13 10.24 17.44
CA VAL A 206 8.31 11.68 17.72
C VAL A 206 9.68 12.19 17.29
N ILE A 207 9.73 13.30 16.56
CA ILE A 207 10.95 14.01 16.17
C ILE A 207 10.91 15.47 16.64
N PRO A 208 12.07 16.06 17.05
CA PRO A 208 13.43 15.54 16.95
C PRO A 208 13.68 14.36 17.91
N CYS A 209 14.65 13.53 17.56
CA CYS A 209 14.92 12.26 18.21
C CYS A 209 15.02 12.27 19.74
N PRO A 210 15.69 13.22 20.41
CA PRO A 210 15.76 13.22 21.86
C PRO A 210 14.41 13.47 22.54
N SER A 211 13.43 14.04 21.82
CA SER A 211 12.13 14.33 22.42
C SER A 211 11.28 13.08 22.56
N MET A 212 10.56 13.01 23.67
CA MET A 212 9.55 11.99 23.94
C MET A 212 8.14 12.57 24.00
N ASP A 213 7.99 13.90 23.89
CA ASP A 213 6.71 14.59 24.02
C ASP A 213 6.01 14.78 22.68
N PRO A 214 4.92 14.03 22.40
CA PRO A 214 4.17 14.13 21.16
C PRO A 214 3.27 15.37 21.08
N PHE A 215 3.12 16.14 22.16
CA PHE A 215 2.31 17.37 22.19
C PHE A 215 3.13 18.61 21.80
N VAL A 216 4.42 18.59 22.08
CA VAL A 216 5.35 19.67 21.72
C VAL A 216 5.86 19.50 20.28
N HIS A 217 6.02 18.25 19.84
CA HIS A 217 6.66 17.89 18.58
C HIS A 217 5.70 17.11 17.67
N TYR A 218 6.20 16.64 16.52
CA TYR A 218 5.43 15.93 15.50
C TYR A 218 6.04 14.54 15.24
N MET A 219 5.34 13.71 14.47
CA MET A 219 5.78 12.36 14.14
C MET A 219 6.56 12.34 12.82
N SER A 220 7.59 11.51 12.78
CA SER A 220 8.43 11.30 11.60
C SER A 220 7.67 10.66 10.44
N GLY A 221 8.02 11.05 9.21
CA GLY A 221 7.50 10.50 7.97
C GLY A 221 7.73 9.00 7.76
N MET A 222 8.62 8.35 8.56
CA MET A 222 8.80 6.90 8.49
C MET A 222 7.48 6.12 8.55
N GLY A 223 6.55 6.64 9.35
CA GLY A 223 5.22 6.11 9.52
C GLY A 223 4.54 6.78 10.70
N TYR A 224 3.39 7.38 10.42
CA TYR A 224 2.50 7.89 11.44
C TYR A 224 1.05 7.56 11.10
N LEU A 225 0.26 7.47 12.12
CA LEU A 225 -1.12 7.01 12.06
C LEU A 225 -2.02 8.04 12.72
N ILE A 226 -3.15 8.32 12.09
CA ILE A 226 -4.24 9.13 12.65
C ILE A 226 -5.53 8.31 12.67
N SER A 227 -6.44 8.63 13.60
CA SER A 227 -7.79 8.08 13.57
C SER A 227 -8.60 8.64 12.40
N TRP A 228 -9.62 7.90 11.94
CA TRP A 228 -10.41 8.24 10.77
C TRP A 228 -11.08 9.62 10.85
N ASP A 229 -11.61 9.97 12.00
CA ASP A 229 -12.22 11.29 12.25
C ASP A 229 -11.26 12.47 12.01
N LEU A 230 -9.95 12.25 12.17
CA LEU A 230 -8.94 13.26 11.83
C LEU A 230 -8.73 13.37 10.30
N ALA A 231 -8.86 12.29 9.55
CA ALA A 231 -8.84 12.36 8.09
C ALA A 231 -10.07 13.13 7.55
N GLU A 232 -11.25 12.89 8.11
CA GLU A 232 -12.46 13.67 7.82
C GLU A 232 -12.26 15.16 8.16
N TRP A 233 -11.70 15.45 9.33
CA TRP A 233 -11.39 16.82 9.71
C TRP A 233 -10.36 17.48 8.79
N ILE A 234 -9.34 16.76 8.31
CA ILE A 234 -8.35 17.28 7.34
C ILE A 234 -9.04 17.66 6.03
N ARG A 235 -10.00 16.85 5.55
CA ARG A 235 -10.81 17.16 4.36
C ARG A 235 -11.61 18.45 4.52
N ASP A 236 -12.27 18.62 5.66
CA ASP A 236 -13.27 19.65 5.88
C ASP A 236 -12.69 20.98 6.40
N SER A 237 -11.44 20.97 6.90
CA SER A 237 -10.80 22.10 7.54
C SER A 237 -10.03 23.00 6.57
N GLU A 238 -10.19 24.31 6.72
CA GLU A 238 -9.39 25.31 6.00
C GLU A 238 -7.93 25.38 6.48
N ILE A 239 -7.59 24.85 7.68
CA ILE A 239 -6.24 24.92 8.23
C ILE A 239 -5.26 24.08 7.39
N PRO A 240 -5.47 22.78 7.16
CA PRO A 240 -4.61 21.98 6.28
C PRO A 240 -4.62 22.49 4.84
N LYS A 241 -5.80 22.85 4.32
CA LYS A 241 -5.99 23.31 2.94
C LYS A 241 -5.17 24.54 2.58
N LYS A 242 -5.03 25.48 3.51
CA LYS A 242 -4.23 26.70 3.31
C LYS A 242 -2.75 26.53 3.56
N ASN A 243 -2.35 25.46 4.24
CA ASN A 243 -0.98 25.22 4.68
C ASN A 243 -0.49 23.83 4.25
N MET A 244 -0.56 23.50 2.95
CA MET A 244 -0.20 22.16 2.44
C MET A 244 1.22 22.07 1.86
N VAL A 245 2.00 23.15 1.85
CA VAL A 245 3.33 23.24 1.26
C VAL A 245 4.40 23.35 2.35
N GLY A 246 5.36 22.43 2.35
CA GLY A 246 6.46 22.34 3.32
C GLY A 246 6.73 20.90 3.76
N PRO A 247 7.68 20.66 4.69
CA PRO A 247 7.96 19.32 5.20
C PRO A 247 6.70 18.66 5.75
N GLU A 248 6.27 17.58 5.11
CA GLU A 248 4.93 17.02 5.23
C GLU A 248 4.58 16.51 6.64
N ASP A 249 5.54 15.86 7.30
CA ASP A 249 5.41 15.34 8.66
C ASP A 249 5.26 16.47 9.69
N LYS A 250 6.03 17.55 9.52
CA LYS A 250 5.91 18.76 10.33
C LYS A 250 4.55 19.43 10.13
N LEU A 251 4.12 19.56 8.88
CA LEU A 251 2.83 20.19 8.54
C LEU A 251 1.65 19.47 9.20
N LEU A 252 1.61 18.13 9.18
CA LEU A 252 0.55 17.40 9.87
C LEU A 252 0.52 17.73 11.37
N GLY A 253 1.68 17.72 12.02
CA GLY A 253 1.79 18.09 13.44
C GLY A 253 1.28 19.51 13.71
N GLU A 254 1.59 20.46 12.82
CA GLU A 254 1.13 21.86 12.90
C GLU A 254 -0.37 21.98 12.68
N TRP A 255 -0.95 21.29 11.67
CA TRP A 255 -2.39 21.30 11.46
C TRP A 255 -3.16 20.83 12.68
N LEU A 256 -2.73 19.69 13.25
CA LEU A 256 -3.37 19.11 14.44
C LEU A 256 -3.24 20.01 15.68
N ARG A 257 -2.12 20.70 15.83
CA ARG A 257 -1.92 21.68 16.91
C ARG A 257 -2.82 22.90 16.72
N ASP A 258 -2.77 23.51 15.54
CA ASP A 258 -3.48 24.77 15.23
C ASP A 258 -5.00 24.53 15.18
N GLY A 259 -5.43 23.34 14.75
CA GLY A 259 -6.81 22.88 14.80
C GLY A 259 -7.29 22.39 16.17
N ARG A 260 -6.40 22.33 17.17
CA ARG A 260 -6.67 21.75 18.50
C ARG A 260 -7.24 20.33 18.42
N ARG A 261 -6.69 19.54 17.49
CA ARG A 261 -7.05 18.14 17.24
C ARG A 261 -5.97 17.19 17.73
N ALA A 262 -6.26 15.90 17.68
CA ALA A 262 -5.42 14.85 18.21
C ALA A 262 -5.09 15.07 19.69
N LYS A 263 -6.12 15.07 20.50
CA LYS A 263 -5.97 15.14 21.97
C LYS A 263 -5.30 13.89 22.54
N ASN A 264 -5.40 12.78 21.81
CA ASN A 264 -4.76 11.52 22.13
C ASN A 264 -3.51 11.37 21.24
N ARG A 265 -2.32 11.62 21.82
CA ARG A 265 -1.05 11.53 21.09
C ARG A 265 -0.13 10.54 21.80
N PHE A 266 0.38 9.58 21.02
CA PHE A 266 1.23 8.53 21.58
C PHE A 266 2.52 8.39 20.78
N ASN A 267 3.62 8.33 21.50
CA ASN A 267 4.95 8.16 20.94
C ASN A 267 5.25 6.67 20.74
N GLY A 268 5.52 6.27 19.49
CA GLY A 268 5.88 4.90 19.12
C GLY A 268 7.33 4.49 19.43
N LYS A 269 8.15 5.38 20.02
CA LYS A 269 9.47 4.98 20.55
C LYS A 269 9.24 4.02 21.73
N TRP A 270 10.04 3.01 21.92
CA TRP A 270 11.23 2.63 21.18
C TRP A 270 10.97 1.54 20.14
N SER A 271 9.73 1.20 19.87
CA SER A 271 9.38 0.16 18.89
C SER A 271 9.40 0.66 17.45
N MET A 272 9.47 1.96 17.23
CA MET A 272 9.69 2.59 15.92
C MET A 272 11.04 3.32 15.94
N TYR A 273 11.90 3.10 14.94
CA TYR A 273 13.25 3.70 14.91
C TYR A 273 13.87 3.63 13.50
N ASN A 274 14.96 4.38 13.32
CA ASN A 274 15.78 4.27 12.12
C ASN A 274 16.69 3.05 12.20
N PHE A 275 17.01 2.43 11.07
CA PHE A 275 17.97 1.33 11.00
C PHE A 275 19.26 1.66 11.77
N PRO A 276 19.84 0.71 12.50
CA PRO A 276 20.94 0.95 13.45
C PRO A 276 22.22 1.61 12.92
N GLU A 277 22.40 1.63 11.59
CA GLU A 277 23.61 2.14 10.98
C GLU A 277 23.34 3.30 10.00
N PRO A 278 24.07 4.41 10.11
CA PRO A 278 25.01 4.74 11.19
C PRO A 278 24.33 4.94 12.54
N ALA A 279 25.02 4.59 13.62
CA ALA A 279 24.51 4.78 14.97
C ALA A 279 24.28 6.27 15.27
N THR A 280 23.10 6.59 15.78
CA THR A 280 22.70 7.94 16.20
C THR A 280 21.93 7.85 17.51
N GLN A 281 21.59 8.98 18.11
CA GLN A 281 20.70 8.98 19.29
C GLN A 281 19.28 8.46 18.99
N CYS A 282 18.94 8.31 17.69
CA CYS A 282 17.63 7.87 17.20
C CYS A 282 17.61 6.40 16.81
N THR A 283 18.71 5.69 16.97
CA THR A 283 18.85 4.31 16.56
C THR A 283 19.20 3.43 17.75
N HIS A 284 18.75 2.21 17.71
CA HIS A 284 19.19 1.13 18.60
C HIS A 284 19.19 -0.19 17.79
N GLU A 285 19.68 -1.25 18.37
CA GLU A 285 19.65 -2.56 17.72
C GLU A 285 18.23 -3.03 17.45
N LEU A 286 18.08 -3.91 16.44
CA LEU A 286 16.81 -4.55 16.15
C LEU A 286 16.38 -5.39 17.36
N TRP A 287 15.08 -5.39 17.67
CA TRP A 287 14.53 -6.17 18.78
C TRP A 287 13.13 -6.74 18.47
N PRO A 288 12.66 -7.74 19.25
CA PRO A 288 11.39 -8.42 18.97
C PRO A 288 10.14 -7.53 18.97
N GLU A 289 10.10 -6.49 19.81
CA GLU A 289 8.97 -5.57 19.98
C GLU A 289 8.89 -4.49 18.89
N THR A 290 9.76 -4.55 17.90
CA THR A 290 9.78 -3.60 16.79
C THR A 290 8.42 -3.52 16.09
N ILE A 291 7.95 -2.30 15.87
CA ILE A 291 6.81 -1.95 15.01
C ILE A 291 7.32 -1.51 13.64
N ALA A 292 8.33 -0.63 13.61
CA ALA A 292 8.86 -0.07 12.38
C ALA A 292 10.37 0.11 12.38
N VAL A 293 11.02 -0.27 11.27
CA VAL A 293 12.42 0.05 10.96
C VAL A 293 12.45 0.91 9.71
N HIS A 294 13.03 2.08 9.80
CA HIS A 294 13.10 3.06 8.71
C HIS A 294 14.52 3.25 8.17
N LEU A 295 14.68 4.02 7.08
CA LEU A 295 15.93 4.24 6.35
C LEU A 295 16.50 2.96 5.72
N LEU A 296 15.65 2.06 5.29
CA LEU A 296 16.02 0.86 4.56
C LEU A 296 16.26 1.18 3.08
N LYS A 297 17.22 2.07 2.80
CA LYS A 297 17.49 2.61 1.45
C LYS A 297 18.36 1.69 0.59
N THR A 298 18.95 0.64 1.16
CA THR A 298 19.79 -0.31 0.44
C THR A 298 19.29 -1.73 0.63
N GLN A 299 19.56 -2.59 -0.34
CA GLN A 299 19.19 -4.00 -0.27
C GLN A 299 19.81 -4.69 0.95
N GLU A 300 21.05 -4.36 1.30
CA GLU A 300 21.73 -4.91 2.49
C GLU A 300 20.97 -4.65 3.78
N LYS A 301 20.49 -3.41 3.99
CA LYS A 301 19.69 -3.06 5.19
C LYS A 301 18.39 -3.83 5.24
N TRP A 302 17.72 -4.01 4.10
CA TRP A 302 16.54 -4.85 3.99
C TRP A 302 16.84 -6.29 4.36
N ILE A 303 17.88 -6.89 3.78
CA ILE A 303 18.25 -8.29 4.06
C ILE A 303 18.52 -8.47 5.57
N ARG A 304 19.36 -7.66 6.18
CA ARG A 304 19.66 -7.74 7.62
C ARG A 304 18.41 -7.59 8.51
N THR A 305 17.48 -6.70 8.12
CA THR A 305 16.22 -6.54 8.84
C THR A 305 15.33 -7.77 8.70
N LEU A 306 15.16 -8.29 7.50
CA LEU A 306 14.31 -9.45 7.21
C LEU A 306 14.90 -10.75 7.81
N GLU A 307 16.21 -10.91 7.81
CA GLU A 307 16.91 -12.03 8.48
C GLU A 307 16.69 -11.99 9.99
N TYR A 308 16.88 -10.81 10.62
CA TYR A 308 16.66 -10.68 12.05
C TYR A 308 15.23 -11.08 12.46
N PHE A 309 14.22 -10.65 11.71
CA PHE A 309 12.84 -11.02 11.97
C PHE A 309 12.41 -12.36 11.39
N ASN A 310 13.36 -13.12 10.81
CA ASN A 310 13.17 -14.47 10.28
C ASN A 310 11.91 -14.62 9.39
N VAL A 311 11.71 -13.65 8.48
CA VAL A 311 10.49 -13.57 7.65
C VAL A 311 10.30 -14.77 6.71
N THR A 312 11.34 -15.55 6.46
CA THR A 312 11.34 -16.75 5.61
C THR A 312 11.17 -18.06 6.38
N VAL A 313 10.90 -18.01 7.68
CA VAL A 313 10.78 -19.20 8.56
C VAL A 313 9.76 -20.24 8.05
N ASN A 314 8.72 -19.78 7.35
CA ASN A 314 7.67 -20.65 6.83
C ASN A 314 8.00 -21.28 5.47
N LEU A 315 9.20 -21.05 4.92
CA LEU A 315 9.62 -21.64 3.66
C LEU A 315 9.74 -23.17 3.82
N LYS A 316 8.91 -23.90 3.06
CA LYS A 316 8.91 -25.36 3.10
C LYS A 316 9.86 -25.90 2.04
N PRO A 317 10.61 -27.00 2.36
CA PRO A 317 11.44 -27.67 1.35
C PRO A 317 10.63 -28.08 0.11
N SER A 318 11.23 -27.96 -1.07
CA SER A 318 10.61 -28.32 -2.34
C SER A 318 11.64 -28.93 -3.28
N LYS A 319 11.18 -29.80 -4.20
CA LYS A 319 12.01 -30.33 -5.29
C LYS A 319 12.29 -29.28 -6.38
N LEU A 320 11.58 -28.15 -6.38
CA LEU A 320 11.73 -27.07 -7.36
C LEU A 320 12.90 -26.14 -7.04
N TYR A 321 13.37 -26.13 -5.82
CA TYR A 321 14.48 -25.28 -5.38
C TYR A 321 15.29 -25.94 -4.27
N HIS A 322 16.58 -25.63 -4.23
CA HIS A 322 17.48 -25.97 -3.14
C HIS A 322 17.93 -24.68 -2.45
N ILE A 323 17.50 -24.52 -1.20
CA ILE A 323 17.95 -23.43 -0.32
C ILE A 323 18.67 -24.10 0.84
N PRO A 324 19.97 -23.79 1.04
CA PRO A 324 20.79 -24.43 2.07
C PRO A 324 20.32 -24.09 3.49
#